data_ca55c466b0bad6127c1a1d8c0c849492
#
_entry.id   ca55c466b0bad6127c1a1d8c0c849492
#
_cell.length_a   1.000
_cell.length_b   1.000
_cell.length_c   1.000
_cell.angle_alpha   90.00
_cell.angle_beta   90.00
_cell.angle_gamma   90.00
#
_symmetry.space_group_name_H-M   'P 1'
#
loop_
_entity.id
_entity.type
_entity.pdbx_description
1 polymer ?
#
loop_
_entity_poly.entity_id
_entity_poly.type
_entity_poly.pdbx_seq_one_letter_code
_entity_poly.pdbx_strand_id
1 'polypeptide(L)'
;GLFLKDQSLQPQMGTLLAEMLVTMSDRGPDSAGIAIYGDDGEVSSSAAKITLQSSAPHEDFVDLAADVAASTGMDDSKVSLTVKDTHAVLMVPAGMAADVRASLDEIRPTVRIMSVGEAIEIYKEVGLPRSVAERFSVSRMSGTHGIGHTRMATESAVTTMGAHPFSTGADQCLVHNGSLSNHNSLRRKLIRDGVHFETDNDTEVAAAYLTHKMQQGASLGEALESGLDDLDGFYTFVVGTRDGFGVVRDPIACKPAVMAETDQ
;
A
#
# COMPACT_ATOMS: atom_id res chain seq x y z
N GLY A 1 -12.18 2.99 -2.85
CA GLY A 1 -12.17 1.98 -1.80
C GLY A 1 -13.46 1.20 -1.74
N LEU A 2 -13.38 0.01 -1.27
CA LEU A 2 -14.49 -0.91 -1.03
C LEU A 2 -14.33 -1.51 0.37
N PHE A 3 -15.39 -1.46 1.18
CA PHE A 3 -15.47 -2.07 2.49
C PHE A 3 -16.70 -3.00 2.53
N LEU A 4 -16.52 -4.24 2.95
CA LEU A 4 -17.57 -5.24 3.02
C LEU A 4 -18.07 -5.38 4.47
N LYS A 5 -19.30 -4.96 4.73
CA LYS A 5 -19.95 -5.13 6.02
C LYS A 5 -20.37 -6.58 6.26
N ASP A 6 -20.78 -7.28 5.19
CA ASP A 6 -21.15 -8.69 5.22
C ASP A 6 -19.91 -9.57 5.02
N GLN A 7 -19.53 -10.31 6.05
CA GLN A 7 -18.40 -11.23 6.02
C GLN A 7 -18.53 -12.35 4.96
N SER A 8 -19.75 -12.72 4.59
CA SER A 8 -19.98 -13.73 3.55
C SER A 8 -19.51 -13.29 2.16
N LEU A 9 -19.32 -11.98 1.95
CA LEU A 9 -18.82 -11.40 0.71
C LEU A 9 -17.28 -11.29 0.66
N GLN A 10 -16.59 -11.51 1.77
CA GLN A 10 -15.12 -11.40 1.81
C GLN A 10 -14.39 -12.25 0.76
N PRO A 11 -14.83 -13.46 0.40
CA PRO A 11 -14.22 -14.23 -0.70
C PRO A 11 -14.40 -13.58 -2.08
N GLN A 12 -15.30 -12.60 -2.23
CA GLN A 12 -15.56 -11.88 -3.47
C GLN A 12 -14.85 -10.52 -3.53
N MET A 13 -14.16 -10.12 -2.47
CA MET A 13 -13.49 -8.81 -2.37
C MET A 13 -12.64 -8.51 -3.59
N GLY A 14 -11.78 -9.44 -3.96
CA GLY A 14 -10.88 -9.25 -5.10
C GLY A 14 -11.60 -9.12 -6.43
N THR A 15 -12.67 -9.87 -6.66
CA THR A 15 -13.49 -9.74 -7.87
C THR A 15 -14.13 -8.37 -7.95
N LEU A 16 -14.79 -7.93 -6.88
CA LEU A 16 -15.46 -6.63 -6.81
C LEU A 16 -14.47 -5.47 -6.98
N LEU A 17 -13.31 -5.55 -6.31
CA LEU A 17 -12.27 -4.52 -6.41
C LEU A 17 -11.66 -4.46 -7.81
N ALA A 18 -11.43 -5.61 -8.46
CA ALA A 18 -10.93 -5.68 -9.83
C ALA A 18 -11.92 -5.07 -10.84
N GLU A 19 -13.21 -5.33 -10.69
CA GLU A 19 -14.26 -4.74 -11.54
C GLU A 19 -14.32 -3.22 -11.39
N MET A 20 -14.24 -2.71 -10.16
CA MET A 20 -14.17 -1.27 -9.90
C MET A 20 -12.92 -0.65 -10.54
N LEU A 21 -11.76 -1.31 -10.41
CA LEU A 21 -10.50 -0.84 -10.99
C LEU A 21 -10.59 -0.78 -12.53
N VAL A 22 -11.11 -1.82 -13.15
CA VAL A 22 -11.29 -1.90 -14.61
C VAL A 22 -12.26 -0.84 -15.12
N THR A 23 -13.32 -0.55 -14.38
CA THR A 23 -14.29 0.51 -14.72
C THR A 23 -13.63 1.90 -14.77
N MET A 24 -12.53 2.10 -14.03
CA MET A 24 -11.79 3.35 -14.01
C MET A 24 -10.67 3.44 -15.04
N SER A 25 -10.55 2.48 -15.99
CA SER A 25 -9.43 2.39 -16.95
C SER A 25 -9.26 3.64 -17.81
N ASP A 26 -10.36 4.24 -18.28
CA ASP A 26 -10.31 5.45 -19.11
C ASP A 26 -9.81 6.68 -18.33
N ARG A 27 -9.82 6.62 -17.00
CA ARG A 27 -9.36 7.69 -16.10
C ARG A 27 -7.88 7.59 -15.77
N GLY A 28 -7.27 6.42 -15.95
CA GLY A 28 -5.87 6.19 -15.62
C GLY A 28 -5.33 4.92 -16.28
N PRO A 29 -4.90 5.01 -17.55
CA PRO A 29 -4.45 3.84 -18.30
C PRO A 29 -2.98 3.49 -18.09
N ASP A 30 -2.18 4.34 -17.41
CA ASP A 30 -0.73 4.24 -17.42
C ASP A 30 -0.18 3.28 -16.37
N SER A 31 -0.79 3.28 -15.19
CA SER A 31 -0.47 2.34 -14.11
C SER A 31 -1.68 2.13 -13.22
N ALA A 32 -1.69 1.00 -12.54
CA ALA A 32 -2.71 0.68 -11.56
C ALA A 32 -2.11 -0.05 -10.36
N GLY A 33 -2.82 0.02 -9.24
CA GLY A 33 -2.46 -0.77 -8.07
C GLY A 33 -3.59 -0.86 -7.09
N ILE A 34 -3.44 -1.80 -6.19
CA ILE A 34 -4.39 -2.11 -5.12
C ILE A 34 -3.66 -2.31 -3.80
N ALA A 35 -4.34 -1.96 -2.73
CA ALA A 35 -4.09 -2.50 -1.40
C ALA A 35 -5.30 -3.35 -1.01
N ILE A 36 -5.07 -4.54 -0.50
CA ILE A 36 -6.10 -5.43 0.01
C ILE A 36 -5.78 -5.79 1.46
N TYR A 37 -6.82 -5.82 2.27
CA TYR A 37 -6.74 -6.14 3.70
C TYR A 37 -7.51 -7.43 3.94
N GLY A 38 -6.77 -8.49 4.19
CA GLY A 38 -7.33 -9.80 4.43
C GLY A 38 -6.57 -10.54 5.52
N ASP A 39 -7.33 -11.33 6.26
CA ASP A 39 -6.78 -12.34 7.14
C ASP A 39 -6.89 -13.68 6.38
N ASP A 40 -5.76 -14.32 6.11
CA ASP A 40 -5.74 -15.59 5.36
C ASP A 40 -6.28 -16.78 6.21
N GLY A 41 -7.04 -16.47 7.28
CA GLY A 41 -7.84 -17.41 8.07
C GLY A 41 -7.06 -18.44 8.88
N GLU A 42 -5.80 -18.67 8.55
CA GLU A 42 -4.91 -19.63 9.25
C GLU A 42 -3.70 -18.94 9.90
N VAL A 43 -3.48 -17.65 9.61
CA VAL A 43 -2.33 -16.93 10.17
C VAL A 43 -2.74 -16.32 11.50
N SER A 44 -2.21 -16.92 12.55
CA SER A 44 -2.25 -16.37 13.91
C SER A 44 -1.98 -14.86 13.90
N SER A 45 -2.68 -14.10 14.75
CA SER A 45 -2.47 -12.66 15.02
C SER A 45 -1.03 -12.28 15.44
N SER A 46 -0.07 -13.17 15.21
CA SER A 46 1.35 -13.06 15.53
C SER A 46 2.28 -13.03 14.31
N ALA A 47 1.74 -12.97 13.10
CA ALA A 47 2.53 -12.90 11.86
C ALA A 47 2.42 -11.54 11.19
N ALA A 48 3.52 -11.10 10.55
CA ALA A 48 3.55 -9.94 9.68
C ALA A 48 3.66 -10.38 8.22
N LYS A 49 2.95 -9.66 7.35
CA LYS A 49 3.05 -9.70 5.89
C LYS A 49 3.97 -8.58 5.43
N ILE A 50 4.96 -8.89 4.64
CA ILE A 50 5.83 -7.90 3.98
C ILE A 50 5.65 -8.11 2.48
N THR A 51 4.98 -7.18 1.81
CA THR A 51 4.85 -7.25 0.34
C THR A 51 6.09 -6.64 -0.28
N LEU A 52 6.73 -7.44 -1.14
CA LEU A 52 7.97 -7.13 -1.83
C LEU A 52 7.72 -6.92 -3.31
N GLN A 53 8.58 -6.14 -3.95
CA GLN A 53 8.61 -5.95 -5.41
C GLN A 53 10.05 -6.06 -5.91
N SER A 54 10.22 -6.69 -7.08
CA SER A 54 11.49 -6.75 -7.80
C SER A 54 11.28 -6.60 -9.31
N SER A 55 12.25 -5.99 -9.99
CA SER A 55 12.35 -5.99 -11.44
C SER A 55 13.00 -7.26 -12.00
N ALA A 56 13.66 -8.06 -11.14
CA ALA A 56 14.29 -9.32 -11.47
C ALA A 56 13.81 -10.46 -10.54
N PRO A 57 12.50 -10.77 -10.50
CA PRO A 57 11.90 -11.67 -9.51
C PRO A 57 12.47 -13.08 -9.55
N HIS A 58 12.90 -13.55 -10.73
CA HIS A 58 13.51 -14.88 -10.92
C HIS A 58 14.91 -15.01 -10.30
N GLU A 59 15.54 -13.88 -9.98
CA GLU A 59 16.85 -13.84 -9.30
C GLU A 59 16.66 -13.45 -7.83
N ASP A 60 15.94 -12.37 -7.58
CA ASP A 60 15.81 -11.77 -6.26
C ASP A 60 14.98 -12.59 -5.27
N PHE A 61 14.00 -13.36 -5.76
CA PHE A 61 13.11 -14.15 -4.89
C PHE A 61 13.55 -15.60 -4.72
N VAL A 62 14.58 -16.04 -5.43
CA VAL A 62 15.15 -17.38 -5.23
C VAL A 62 15.81 -17.45 -3.85
N ASP A 63 15.46 -18.48 -3.09
CA ASP A 63 15.97 -18.77 -1.74
C ASP A 63 15.81 -17.63 -0.72
N LEU A 64 15.04 -16.56 -1.07
CA LEU A 64 14.90 -15.35 -0.24
C LEU A 64 14.40 -15.67 1.17
N ALA A 65 13.44 -16.58 1.31
CA ALA A 65 12.92 -16.95 2.63
C ALA A 65 14.02 -17.56 3.53
N ALA A 66 14.83 -18.46 2.96
CA ALA A 66 15.94 -19.09 3.68
C ALA A 66 17.04 -18.06 4.03
N ASP A 67 17.37 -17.17 3.08
CA ASP A 67 18.36 -16.11 3.31
C ASP A 67 17.93 -15.14 4.41
N VAL A 68 16.63 -14.76 4.43
CA VAL A 68 16.06 -13.92 5.49
C VAL A 68 16.08 -14.66 6.83
N ALA A 69 15.71 -15.94 6.88
CA ALA A 69 15.75 -16.73 8.10
C ALA A 69 17.19 -16.81 8.65
N ALA A 70 18.16 -17.10 7.79
CA ALA A 70 19.56 -17.20 8.15
C ALA A 70 20.13 -15.87 8.67
N SER A 71 19.85 -14.73 8.00
CA SER A 71 20.39 -13.42 8.37
C SER A 71 19.78 -12.87 9.65
N THR A 72 18.54 -13.24 9.97
CA THR A 72 17.81 -12.80 11.18
C THR A 72 17.87 -13.82 12.33
N GLY A 73 18.47 -14.99 12.10
CA GLY A 73 18.54 -16.07 13.10
C GLY A 73 17.20 -16.76 13.40
N MET A 74 16.23 -16.63 12.48
CA MET A 74 14.94 -17.32 12.61
C MET A 74 15.03 -18.78 12.13
N ASP A 75 14.10 -19.61 12.61
CA ASP A 75 13.86 -20.93 12.07
C ASP A 75 13.18 -20.82 10.70
N ASP A 76 13.68 -21.56 9.70
CA ASP A 76 13.15 -21.54 8.32
C ASP A 76 11.65 -21.82 8.25
N SER A 77 11.12 -22.63 9.17
CA SER A 77 9.68 -22.97 9.24
C SER A 77 8.79 -21.77 9.60
N LYS A 78 9.37 -20.68 10.10
CA LYS A 78 8.66 -19.44 10.48
C LYS A 78 8.66 -18.39 9.40
N VAL A 79 9.36 -18.64 8.30
CA VAL A 79 9.46 -17.73 7.17
C VAL A 79 8.90 -18.41 5.93
N SER A 80 7.98 -17.76 5.25
CA SER A 80 7.46 -18.27 3.98
C SER A 80 7.35 -17.15 2.96
N LEU A 81 7.53 -17.49 1.68
CA LEU A 81 7.47 -16.56 0.56
C LEU A 81 6.47 -17.08 -0.47
N THR A 82 5.50 -16.25 -0.83
CA THR A 82 4.57 -16.51 -1.92
C THR A 82 4.82 -15.53 -3.05
N VAL A 83 5.34 -16.02 -4.16
CA VAL A 83 5.65 -15.18 -5.34
C VAL A 83 4.40 -14.98 -6.19
N LYS A 84 4.17 -13.72 -6.59
CA LYS A 84 3.10 -13.29 -7.48
C LYS A 84 3.67 -12.36 -8.56
N ASP A 85 4.24 -12.93 -9.63
CA ASP A 85 4.90 -12.23 -10.73
C ASP A 85 6.07 -11.35 -10.23
N THR A 86 6.03 -10.04 -10.40
CA THR A 86 7.04 -9.07 -9.92
C THR A 86 6.95 -8.77 -8.42
N HIS A 87 5.95 -9.32 -7.74
CA HIS A 87 5.75 -9.14 -6.30
C HIS A 87 5.87 -10.48 -5.57
N ALA A 88 6.11 -10.38 -4.27
CA ALA A 88 6.03 -11.52 -3.38
C ALA A 88 5.52 -11.08 -2.00
N VAL A 89 4.86 -11.99 -1.29
CA VAL A 89 4.48 -11.80 0.11
C VAL A 89 5.38 -12.66 0.96
N LEU A 90 6.17 -12.03 1.80
CA LEU A 90 7.00 -12.65 2.82
C LEU A 90 6.25 -12.63 4.14
N MET A 91 6.01 -13.81 4.70
CA MET A 91 5.38 -13.99 6.01
C MET A 91 6.45 -14.27 7.06
N VAL A 92 6.42 -13.52 8.15
CA VAL A 92 7.37 -13.63 9.26
C VAL A 92 6.65 -13.41 10.60
N PRO A 93 7.20 -13.82 11.75
CA PRO A 93 6.64 -13.44 13.04
C PRO A 93 6.57 -11.90 13.17
N ALA A 94 5.45 -11.37 13.70
CA ALA A 94 5.19 -9.92 13.75
C ALA A 94 6.32 -9.12 14.42
N GLY A 95 6.91 -9.67 15.50
CA GLY A 95 8.02 -9.03 16.20
C GLY A 95 9.33 -8.95 15.41
N MET A 96 9.44 -9.65 14.27
CA MET A 96 10.66 -9.70 13.45
C MET A 96 10.60 -8.77 12.22
N ALA A 97 9.49 -8.10 11.99
CA ALA A 97 9.30 -7.29 10.78
C ALA A 97 10.37 -6.20 10.59
N ALA A 98 10.81 -5.56 11.67
CA ALA A 98 11.86 -4.54 11.63
C ALA A 98 13.24 -5.11 11.29
N ASP A 99 13.60 -6.24 11.91
CA ASP A 99 14.88 -6.93 11.65
C ASP A 99 14.92 -7.47 10.22
N VAL A 100 13.81 -8.02 9.74
CA VAL A 100 13.68 -8.49 8.35
C VAL A 100 13.81 -7.34 7.36
N ARG A 101 13.23 -6.17 7.64
CA ARG A 101 13.40 -4.99 6.79
C ARG A 101 14.88 -4.59 6.69
N ALA A 102 15.58 -4.49 7.81
CA ALA A 102 17.01 -4.17 7.84
C ALA A 102 17.85 -5.22 7.09
N SER A 103 17.52 -6.50 7.27
CA SER A 103 18.18 -7.61 6.58
C SER A 103 17.98 -7.53 5.05
N LEU A 104 16.76 -7.24 4.58
CA LEU A 104 16.46 -7.14 3.14
C LEU A 104 17.30 -6.06 2.46
N ASP A 105 17.51 -4.92 3.10
CA ASP A 105 18.35 -3.84 2.58
C ASP A 105 19.81 -4.30 2.35
N GLU A 106 20.30 -5.25 3.15
CA GLU A 106 21.65 -5.81 3.05
C GLU A 106 21.75 -6.95 2.03
N ILE A 107 20.82 -7.93 2.11
CA ILE A 107 20.91 -9.17 1.32
C ILE A 107 20.29 -9.06 -0.08
N ARG A 108 19.33 -8.16 -0.27
CA ARG A 108 18.60 -7.94 -1.53
C ARG A 108 18.33 -6.45 -1.77
N PRO A 109 19.37 -5.61 -1.99
CA PRO A 109 19.21 -4.16 -2.12
C PRO A 109 18.38 -3.72 -3.35
N THR A 110 18.12 -4.63 -4.29
CA THR A 110 17.26 -4.43 -5.46
C THR A 110 15.78 -4.63 -5.18
N VAL A 111 15.45 -5.37 -4.11
CA VAL A 111 14.07 -5.61 -3.69
C VAL A 111 13.51 -4.38 -2.98
N ARG A 112 12.27 -4.03 -3.30
CA ARG A 112 11.56 -2.91 -2.67
C ARG A 112 10.42 -3.42 -1.79
N ILE A 113 10.24 -2.80 -0.64
CA ILE A 113 9.14 -3.12 0.27
C ILE A 113 7.94 -2.25 -0.11
N MET A 114 6.84 -2.89 -0.51
CA MET A 114 5.60 -2.20 -0.90
C MET A 114 4.69 -1.93 0.29
N SER A 115 4.63 -2.84 1.25
CA SER A 115 3.87 -2.70 2.49
C SER A 115 4.40 -3.62 3.58
N VAL A 116 4.15 -3.24 4.83
CA VAL A 116 4.38 -4.05 6.02
C VAL A 116 3.14 -3.97 6.90
N GLY A 117 2.66 -5.09 7.40
CA GLY A 117 1.52 -5.12 8.32
C GLY A 117 1.11 -6.55 8.66
N GLU A 118 -0.02 -6.68 9.34
CA GLU A 118 -0.60 -7.99 9.63
C GLU A 118 -1.65 -8.40 8.58
N ALA A 119 -2.31 -7.41 7.95
CA ALA A 119 -3.42 -7.63 7.03
C ALA A 119 -3.16 -7.13 5.61
N ILE A 120 -2.34 -6.09 5.42
CA ILE A 120 -2.16 -5.40 4.14
C ILE A 120 -1.27 -6.16 3.16
N GLU A 121 -1.70 -6.22 1.90
CA GLU A 121 -0.87 -6.55 0.76
C GLU A 121 -1.03 -5.46 -0.31
N ILE A 122 0.07 -5.00 -0.93
CA ILE A 122 0.05 -4.01 -2.01
C ILE A 122 0.62 -4.61 -3.29
N TYR A 123 -0.16 -4.50 -4.36
CA TYR A 123 0.23 -4.88 -5.71
C TYR A 123 0.03 -3.71 -6.64
N LYS A 124 1.06 -3.28 -7.35
CA LYS A 124 0.99 -2.16 -8.27
C LYS A 124 1.96 -2.33 -9.44
N GLU A 125 1.56 -1.89 -10.62
CA GLU A 125 2.39 -2.04 -11.81
C GLU A 125 2.02 -1.02 -12.88
N VAL A 126 2.94 -0.80 -13.81
CA VAL A 126 2.71 -0.07 -15.05
C VAL A 126 1.81 -0.92 -15.96
N GLY A 127 0.84 -0.28 -16.58
CA GLY A 127 -0.06 -0.90 -17.54
C GLY A 127 -1.54 -0.65 -17.25
N LEU A 128 -2.37 -1.17 -18.14
CA LEU A 128 -3.81 -1.05 -18.02
C LEU A 128 -4.35 -1.72 -16.76
N PRO A 129 -5.34 -1.14 -16.07
CA PRO A 129 -5.92 -1.70 -14.85
C PRO A 129 -6.33 -3.17 -14.97
N ARG A 130 -6.90 -3.58 -16.11
CA ARG A 130 -7.25 -4.99 -16.37
C ARG A 130 -6.02 -5.89 -16.36
N SER A 131 -4.96 -5.49 -17.06
CA SER A 131 -3.73 -6.28 -17.15
C SER A 131 -3.05 -6.41 -15.79
N VAL A 132 -3.07 -5.36 -14.98
CA VAL A 132 -2.53 -5.37 -13.62
C VAL A 132 -3.35 -6.29 -12.72
N ALA A 133 -4.70 -6.20 -12.78
CA ALA A 133 -5.58 -7.08 -12.01
C ALA A 133 -5.42 -8.56 -12.39
N GLU A 134 -5.27 -8.87 -13.66
CA GLU A 134 -5.02 -10.23 -14.15
C GLU A 134 -3.64 -10.75 -13.73
N ARG A 135 -2.58 -9.94 -13.88
CA ARG A 135 -1.19 -10.27 -13.51
C ARG A 135 -1.09 -10.76 -12.09
N PHE A 136 -1.71 -10.05 -11.16
CA PHE A 136 -1.66 -10.40 -9.74
C PHE A 136 -2.81 -11.31 -9.29
N SER A 137 -3.65 -11.78 -10.22
CA SER A 137 -4.83 -12.61 -9.90
C SER A 137 -5.73 -11.98 -8.83
N VAL A 138 -5.94 -10.67 -8.92
CA VAL A 138 -6.70 -9.89 -7.92
C VAL A 138 -8.08 -10.48 -7.65
N SER A 139 -8.77 -10.97 -8.68
CA SER A 139 -10.10 -11.58 -8.54
C SER A 139 -10.16 -12.83 -7.64
N ARG A 140 -9.01 -13.40 -7.28
CA ARG A 140 -8.92 -14.55 -6.38
C ARG A 140 -8.60 -14.17 -4.94
N MET A 141 -8.38 -12.88 -4.67
CA MET A 141 -8.04 -12.40 -3.34
C MET A 141 -9.30 -12.25 -2.49
N SER A 142 -9.20 -12.58 -1.22
CA SER A 142 -10.21 -12.36 -0.20
C SER A 142 -9.81 -11.23 0.74
N GLY A 143 -10.77 -10.63 1.43
CA GLY A 143 -10.47 -9.58 2.39
C GLY A 143 -11.70 -8.86 2.89
N THR A 144 -11.52 -8.05 3.92
CA THR A 144 -12.58 -7.22 4.52
C THR A 144 -12.80 -5.93 3.75
N HIS A 145 -11.73 -5.36 3.22
CA HIS A 145 -11.75 -4.13 2.45
C HIS A 145 -10.55 -4.01 1.53
N GLY A 146 -10.61 -3.08 0.59
CA GLY A 146 -9.52 -2.79 -0.33
C GLY A 146 -9.59 -1.40 -0.93
N ILE A 147 -8.45 -0.92 -1.38
CA ILE A 147 -8.30 0.38 -2.06
C ILE A 147 -7.63 0.12 -3.40
N GLY A 148 -8.18 0.71 -4.46
CA GLY A 148 -7.58 0.66 -5.80
C GLY A 148 -7.34 2.05 -6.35
N HIS A 149 -6.35 2.17 -7.22
CA HIS A 149 -6.05 3.40 -7.93
C HIS A 149 -5.64 3.13 -9.37
N THR A 150 -6.12 3.96 -10.27
CA THR A 150 -5.69 4.01 -11.67
C THR A 150 -5.07 5.37 -11.92
N ARG A 151 -3.89 5.41 -12.53
CA ARG A 151 -3.10 6.62 -12.70
C ARG A 151 -2.99 7.00 -14.17
N MET A 152 -3.21 8.27 -14.46
CA MET A 152 -2.77 8.95 -15.67
C MET A 152 -1.60 9.85 -15.26
N ALA A 153 -0.42 9.56 -15.76
CA ALA A 153 0.77 10.37 -15.47
C ALA A 153 0.77 11.61 -16.36
N THR A 154 0.86 12.79 -15.75
CA THR A 154 0.88 14.06 -16.49
C THR A 154 2.27 14.68 -16.56
N GLU A 155 3.05 14.60 -15.48
CA GLU A 155 4.33 15.30 -15.34
C GLU A 155 5.48 14.40 -14.86
N SER A 156 5.17 13.23 -14.31
CA SER A 156 6.16 12.32 -13.74
C SER A 156 6.27 11.02 -14.54
N ALA A 157 7.44 10.38 -14.47
CA ALA A 157 7.68 9.11 -15.13
C ALA A 157 6.65 8.03 -14.73
N VAL A 158 6.26 7.21 -15.69
CA VAL A 158 5.42 6.03 -15.47
C VAL A 158 6.32 4.90 -15.00
N THR A 159 6.29 4.63 -13.70
CA THR A 159 7.09 3.57 -13.07
C THR A 159 6.25 2.82 -12.05
N THR A 160 6.62 1.58 -11.76
CA THR A 160 5.98 0.77 -10.72
C THR A 160 6.06 1.46 -9.36
N MET A 161 7.21 2.03 -9.02
CA MET A 161 7.39 2.76 -7.75
C MET A 161 6.52 4.01 -7.65
N GLY A 162 6.30 4.72 -8.75
CA GLY A 162 5.43 5.89 -8.81
C GLY A 162 3.93 5.57 -8.90
N ALA A 163 3.54 4.31 -9.06
CA ALA A 163 2.15 3.89 -9.01
C ALA A 163 1.62 3.90 -7.56
N HIS A 164 0.32 4.11 -7.39
CA HIS A 164 -0.36 4.05 -6.11
C HIS A 164 -0.85 2.61 -5.81
N PRO A 165 -1.06 2.24 -4.54
CA PRO A 165 -0.93 3.00 -3.29
C PRO A 165 0.52 3.20 -2.82
N PHE A 166 0.71 4.15 -1.87
CA PHE A 166 1.93 4.31 -1.09
C PHE A 166 1.68 3.87 0.36
N SER A 167 2.62 3.11 0.93
CA SER A 167 2.60 2.66 2.32
C SER A 167 3.88 3.12 3.02
N THR A 168 3.72 3.73 4.18
CA THR A 168 4.82 4.25 5.00
C THR A 168 4.70 3.82 6.47
N GLY A 169 3.61 3.16 6.84
CA GLY A 169 3.32 2.64 8.17
C GLY A 169 2.73 1.23 8.13
N ALA A 170 2.73 0.55 9.28
CA ALA A 170 2.16 -0.79 9.40
C ALA A 170 0.64 -0.76 9.12
N ASP A 171 0.18 -1.65 8.25
CA ASP A 171 -1.22 -1.74 7.79
C ASP A 171 -1.81 -0.42 7.29
N GLN A 172 -0.97 0.49 6.78
CA GLN A 172 -1.40 1.79 6.31
C GLN A 172 -1.03 1.99 4.84
N CYS A 173 -1.95 2.49 4.05
CA CYS A 173 -1.67 2.95 2.69
C CYS A 173 -2.49 4.19 2.33
N LEU A 174 -2.03 4.91 1.32
CA LEU A 174 -2.69 6.12 0.81
C LEU A 174 -2.73 6.10 -0.71
N VAL A 175 -3.87 6.48 -1.27
CA VAL A 175 -4.03 6.86 -2.67
C VAL A 175 -4.45 8.31 -2.77
N HIS A 176 -3.97 9.01 -3.79
CA HIS A 176 -4.08 10.45 -3.95
C HIS A 176 -4.60 10.80 -5.35
N ASN A 177 -5.55 11.68 -5.41
CA ASN A 177 -5.92 12.39 -6.62
C ASN A 177 -5.79 13.90 -6.37
N GLY A 178 -4.80 14.52 -7.00
CA GLY A 178 -4.49 15.94 -6.83
C GLY A 178 -3.01 16.26 -6.91
N SER A 179 -2.60 17.30 -6.20
CA SER A 179 -1.21 17.72 -6.07
C SER A 179 -1.00 18.49 -4.76
N LEU A 180 0.11 18.21 -4.06
CA LEU A 180 0.53 18.92 -2.87
C LEU A 180 1.59 19.96 -3.22
N SER A 181 1.27 21.24 -3.06
CA SER A 181 2.16 22.35 -3.37
C SER A 181 3.35 22.43 -2.41
N ASN A 182 3.14 22.09 -1.14
CA ASN A 182 4.15 22.18 -0.09
C ASN A 182 4.90 20.88 0.20
N HIS A 183 4.74 19.82 -0.64
CA HIS A 183 5.32 18.49 -0.40
C HIS A 183 6.84 18.53 -0.15
N ASN A 184 7.59 19.36 -0.88
CA ASN A 184 9.04 19.47 -0.70
C ASN A 184 9.44 20.06 0.66
N SER A 185 8.65 20.99 1.18
CA SER A 185 8.85 21.59 2.50
C SER A 185 8.57 20.56 3.62
N LEU A 186 7.47 19.83 3.48
CA LEU A 186 7.10 18.76 4.39
C LEU A 186 8.11 17.61 4.36
N ARG A 187 8.57 17.20 3.18
CA ARG A 187 9.62 16.18 3.02
C ARG A 187 10.85 16.54 3.82
N ARG A 188 11.37 17.77 3.68
CA ARG A 188 12.55 18.21 4.44
C ARG A 188 12.33 18.22 5.96
N LYS A 189 11.11 18.51 6.42
CA LYS A 189 10.76 18.42 7.85
C LYS A 189 10.76 16.98 8.31
N LEU A 190 10.06 16.09 7.62
CA LEU A 190 9.95 14.68 7.95
C LEU A 190 11.32 13.96 7.92
N ILE A 191 12.20 14.31 6.97
CA ILE A 191 13.58 13.78 6.93
C ILE A 191 14.34 14.16 8.20
N ARG A 192 14.20 15.38 8.71
CA ARG A 192 14.83 15.80 9.98
C ARG A 192 14.28 15.04 11.19
N ASP A 193 13.03 14.60 11.09
CA ASP A 193 12.37 13.78 12.10
C ASP A 193 12.66 12.27 11.92
N GLY A 194 13.58 11.90 10.99
CA GLY A 194 14.06 10.53 10.78
C GLY A 194 13.29 9.72 9.75
N VAL A 195 12.36 10.33 8.99
CA VAL A 195 11.60 9.63 7.95
C VAL A 195 12.46 9.49 6.68
N HIS A 196 12.46 8.30 6.08
CA HIS A 196 13.09 8.01 4.80
C HIS A 196 12.06 7.98 3.68
N PHE A 197 12.47 8.41 2.48
CA PHE A 197 11.65 8.43 1.27
C PHE A 197 12.34 7.66 0.16
N GLU A 198 11.58 6.91 -0.62
CA GLU A 198 12.08 6.11 -1.75
C GLU A 198 11.81 6.78 -3.09
N THR A 199 10.84 7.70 -3.16
CA THR A 199 10.46 8.40 -4.39
C THR A 199 10.38 9.90 -4.19
N ASP A 200 10.31 10.65 -5.30
CA ASP A 200 10.04 12.09 -5.26
C ASP A 200 8.52 12.41 -5.29
N ASN A 201 7.67 11.39 -5.18
CA ASN A 201 6.23 11.55 -5.27
C ASN A 201 5.67 12.29 -4.04
N ASP A 202 4.76 13.23 -4.29
CA ASP A 202 4.07 14.00 -3.24
C ASP A 202 3.12 13.13 -2.41
N THR A 203 2.60 12.06 -2.99
CA THR A 203 1.74 11.09 -2.29
C THR A 203 2.49 10.33 -1.21
N GLU A 204 3.76 9.98 -1.45
CA GLU A 204 4.61 9.37 -0.42
C GLU A 204 4.80 10.33 0.76
N VAL A 205 4.93 11.63 0.49
CA VAL A 205 5.03 12.64 1.54
C VAL A 205 3.75 12.74 2.36
N ALA A 206 2.58 12.69 1.70
CA ALA A 206 1.30 12.68 2.39
C ALA A 206 1.13 11.42 3.26
N ALA A 207 1.47 10.25 2.73
CA ALA A 207 1.43 8.99 3.47
C ALA A 207 2.35 9.04 4.71
N ALA A 208 3.59 9.49 4.52
CA ALA A 208 4.57 9.64 5.59
C ALA A 208 4.14 10.67 6.66
N TYR A 209 3.51 11.77 6.25
CA TYR A 209 2.96 12.75 7.17
C TYR A 209 1.90 12.12 8.10
N LEU A 210 0.94 11.39 7.53
CA LEU A 210 -0.11 10.73 8.31
C LEU A 210 0.48 9.68 9.24
N THR A 211 1.39 8.84 8.74
CA THR A 211 2.10 7.84 9.55
C THR A 211 2.83 8.50 10.72
N HIS A 212 3.55 9.60 10.47
CA HIS A 212 4.29 10.34 11.51
C HIS A 212 3.34 10.90 12.59
N LYS A 213 2.21 11.48 12.20
CA LYS A 213 1.17 11.94 13.16
C LYS A 213 0.61 10.79 14.00
N MET A 214 0.30 9.66 13.37
CA MET A 214 -0.22 8.48 14.07
C MET A 214 0.82 7.87 15.02
N GLN A 215 2.09 7.85 14.66
CA GLN A 215 3.18 7.43 15.55
C GLN A 215 3.36 8.36 16.76
N GLN A 216 2.95 9.62 16.63
CA GLN A 216 2.91 10.58 17.75
C GLN A 216 1.65 10.44 18.62
N GLY A 217 0.78 9.46 18.31
CA GLY A 217 -0.40 9.12 19.11
C GLY A 217 -1.73 9.65 18.56
N ALA A 218 -1.74 10.32 17.40
CA ALA A 218 -2.98 10.74 16.77
C ALA A 218 -3.74 9.52 16.19
N SER A 219 -5.05 9.53 16.31
CA SER A 219 -5.92 8.64 15.53
C SER A 219 -5.85 9.00 14.04
N LEU A 220 -6.32 8.10 13.16
CA LEU A 220 -6.43 8.42 11.73
C LEU A 220 -7.27 9.67 11.48
N GLY A 221 -8.40 9.82 12.19
CA GLY A 221 -9.27 10.99 12.07
C GLY A 221 -8.53 12.28 12.42
N GLU A 222 -7.83 12.33 13.55
CA GLU A 222 -7.05 13.49 13.99
C GLU A 222 -5.88 13.80 13.05
N ALA A 223 -5.22 12.76 12.49
CA ALA A 223 -4.15 12.94 11.51
C ALA A 223 -4.68 13.54 10.19
N LEU A 224 -5.85 13.08 9.73
CA LEU A 224 -6.52 13.63 8.54
C LEU A 224 -6.99 15.07 8.76
N GLU A 225 -7.55 15.37 9.94
CA GLU A 225 -7.99 16.70 10.31
C GLU A 225 -6.81 17.68 10.39
N SER A 226 -5.70 17.28 11.02
CA SER A 226 -4.46 18.06 11.02
C SER A 226 -3.91 18.27 9.61
N GLY A 227 -4.13 17.31 8.70
CA GLY A 227 -3.74 17.42 7.29
C GLY A 227 -4.46 18.55 6.56
N LEU A 228 -5.68 18.93 6.94
CA LEU A 228 -6.39 20.04 6.31
C LEU A 228 -5.70 21.41 6.56
N ASP A 229 -4.97 21.53 7.65
CA ASP A 229 -4.22 22.74 8.00
C ASP A 229 -2.78 22.70 7.52
N ASP A 230 -2.13 21.53 7.57
CA ASP A 230 -0.69 21.36 7.32
C ASP A 230 -0.36 21.09 5.83
N LEU A 231 -1.30 20.51 5.06
CA LEU A 231 -1.11 20.14 3.66
C LEU A 231 -1.67 21.22 2.74
N ASP A 232 -0.82 21.80 1.92
CA ASP A 232 -1.20 22.83 0.95
C ASP A 232 -1.31 22.20 -0.45
N GLY A 233 -2.41 22.53 -1.16
CA GLY A 233 -2.68 22.00 -2.49
C GLY A 233 -4.16 21.72 -2.72
N PHE A 234 -4.43 20.84 -3.67
CA PHE A 234 -5.77 20.34 -3.96
C PHE A 234 -5.72 18.83 -4.05
N TYR A 235 -6.49 18.16 -3.23
CA TYR A 235 -6.39 16.70 -3.10
C TYR A 235 -7.68 16.03 -2.63
N THR A 236 -7.81 14.78 -3.00
CA THR A 236 -8.68 13.81 -2.35
C THR A 236 -7.83 12.59 -2.02
N PHE A 237 -7.77 12.20 -0.75
CA PHE A 237 -7.11 10.99 -0.29
C PHE A 237 -8.12 9.91 0.06
N VAL A 238 -7.75 8.66 -0.20
CA VAL A 238 -8.32 7.50 0.46
C VAL A 238 -7.19 6.82 1.21
N VAL A 239 -7.32 6.69 2.51
CA VAL A 239 -6.30 6.15 3.41
C VAL A 239 -6.82 4.86 4.01
N GLY A 240 -6.13 3.76 3.74
CA GLY A 240 -6.44 2.46 4.32
C GLY A 240 -5.67 2.22 5.61
N THR A 241 -6.31 1.57 6.55
CA THR A 241 -5.75 1.05 7.78
C THR A 241 -6.27 -0.37 8.01
N ARG A 242 -5.76 -1.09 9.01
CA ARG A 242 -6.22 -2.44 9.36
C ARG A 242 -7.75 -2.53 9.56
N ASP A 243 -8.37 -1.49 10.13
CA ASP A 243 -9.77 -1.51 10.55
C ASP A 243 -10.74 -0.94 9.51
N GLY A 244 -10.23 -0.46 8.36
CA GLY A 244 -11.04 0.15 7.32
C GLY A 244 -10.30 1.25 6.57
N PHE A 245 -11.05 2.20 6.02
CA PHE A 245 -10.42 3.34 5.33
C PHE A 245 -11.13 4.66 5.64
N GLY A 246 -10.34 5.76 5.61
CA GLY A 246 -10.82 7.13 5.70
C GLY A 246 -10.73 7.83 4.34
N VAL A 247 -11.62 8.80 4.15
CA VAL A 247 -11.58 9.68 2.97
C VAL A 247 -11.48 11.12 3.45
N VAL A 248 -10.52 11.86 2.92
CA VAL A 248 -10.41 13.30 3.15
C VAL A 248 -10.32 14.04 1.83
N ARG A 249 -10.92 15.20 1.79
CA ARG A 249 -10.93 16.10 0.66
C ARG A 249 -10.56 17.49 1.14
N ASP A 250 -9.67 18.15 0.39
CA ASP A 250 -9.23 19.50 0.71
C ASP A 250 -10.41 20.51 0.72
N PRO A 251 -10.28 21.67 1.40
CA PRO A 251 -11.34 22.67 1.49
C PRO A 251 -11.76 23.27 0.15
N ILE A 252 -10.88 23.29 -0.85
CA ILE A 252 -11.16 23.80 -2.21
C ILE A 252 -12.11 22.85 -2.93
N ALA A 253 -11.99 21.53 -2.62
CA ALA A 253 -12.90 20.49 -3.08
C ALA A 253 -12.99 20.35 -4.61
N CYS A 254 -11.92 20.67 -5.36
CA CYS A 254 -11.93 20.58 -6.82
C CYS A 254 -11.82 19.15 -7.34
N LYS A 255 -11.26 18.22 -6.55
CA LYS A 255 -11.25 16.79 -6.90
C LYS A 255 -12.51 16.13 -6.34
N PRO A 256 -13.32 15.47 -7.20
CA PRO A 256 -14.58 14.89 -6.74
C PRO A 256 -14.35 13.68 -5.83
N ALA A 257 -15.26 13.51 -4.87
CA ALA A 257 -15.40 12.30 -4.08
C ALA A 257 -16.86 11.87 -4.08
N VAL A 258 -17.12 10.59 -4.25
CA VAL A 258 -18.46 9.98 -4.18
C VAL A 258 -18.38 8.80 -3.23
N MET A 259 -19.33 8.70 -2.34
CA MET A 259 -19.50 7.58 -1.42
C MET A 259 -20.90 7.02 -1.56
N ALA A 260 -21.00 5.71 -1.59
CA ALA A 260 -22.26 4.99 -1.52
C ALA A 260 -22.17 3.97 -0.38
N GLU A 261 -23.25 3.76 0.31
CA GLU A 261 -23.37 2.82 1.41
C GLU A 261 -24.61 1.96 1.21
N THR A 262 -24.45 0.67 1.44
CA THR A 262 -25.52 -0.33 1.46
C THR A 262 -25.50 -1.10 2.76
N ASP A 263 -26.46 -1.99 2.98
CA ASP A 263 -26.47 -2.88 4.16
C ASP A 263 -25.45 -4.03 4.07
N GLN A 264 -24.85 -4.23 2.88
CA GLN A 264 -23.89 -5.30 2.57
C GLN A 264 -22.44 -4.87 2.70
#